data_5ae4cf78d6b5513d884775812584c0fb
#
_entry.id   5ae4cf78d6b5513d884775812584c0fb
#
_cell.length_a   1.000
_cell.length_b   1.000
_cell.length_c   1.000
_cell.angle_alpha   90.00
_cell.angle_beta   90.00
_cell.angle_gamma   90.00
#
_symmetry.space_group_name_H-M   'P 1'
#
loop_
_entity.id
_entity.type
_entity.pdbx_description
1 polymer ?
#
loop_
_entity_poly.entity_id
_entity_poly.type
_entity_poly.pdbx_seq_one_letter_code
_entity_poly.pdbx_strand_id
1 'polypeptide(L)'
;MKNSRYFIYTALTLILFFILGCQPQPNNKLTQGEGFIDVTGGKVWYKVVGEGDNTPLLLLHGGPGFTSYYLNPMADLGKDRPVIFFDQLGCGRSDRDIDTTLMTVEAYVEQVEQLRKTLGLKEFYLYGHSWGTMLGIDYYLSYPDHVKAMIFASPALSVSKWSKDADALISTLPDSIQTDIKTSVENNTFDTPSYEHAITVFYQRYVARKLPWDANMDSTFAGANLNVYNYMWGPSEFTATGTLMNYERADKLPEIKVPTLYVCGEYDEARPETVQYFQSLTPGSKMAVIEDAAHVTMHDNPVQNNMVIGDFLKELEE
;
A
#
# COMPACT_ATOMS: atom_id res chain seq x y z
N MET A 1 -44.07 -49.88 -73.45
CA MET A 1 -44.89 -49.19 -72.45
C MET A 1 -44.27 -49.44 -71.08
N LYS A 2 -43.48 -48.51 -70.53
CA LYS A 2 -43.13 -48.38 -69.11
C LYS A 2 -42.46 -47.04 -68.90
N ASN A 3 -43.15 -46.09 -68.27
CA ASN A 3 -42.68 -44.78 -67.86
C ASN A 3 -41.70 -44.91 -66.71
N SER A 4 -40.49 -44.38 -66.86
CA SER A 4 -39.55 -44.17 -65.74
C SER A 4 -39.51 -42.69 -65.40
N ARG A 5 -39.97 -42.34 -64.24
CA ARG A 5 -39.92 -41.02 -63.66
C ARG A 5 -38.57 -40.89 -62.93
N TYR A 6 -37.73 -39.96 -63.40
CA TYR A 6 -36.52 -39.54 -62.71
C TYR A 6 -36.88 -38.52 -61.63
N PHE A 7 -36.63 -38.87 -60.39
CA PHE A 7 -36.67 -37.92 -59.26
C PHE A 7 -35.31 -37.22 -59.16
N ILE A 8 -35.33 -35.94 -59.39
CA ILE A 8 -34.14 -35.08 -59.17
C ILE A 8 -34.19 -34.60 -57.73
N TYR A 9 -33.27 -35.08 -56.88
CA TYR A 9 -33.02 -34.53 -55.51
C TYR A 9 -32.07 -33.35 -55.63
N THR A 10 -32.61 -32.12 -55.47
CA THR A 10 -31.83 -30.92 -55.28
C THR A 10 -31.34 -30.85 -53.81
N ALA A 11 -30.09 -31.13 -53.58
CA ALA A 11 -29.47 -30.97 -52.28
C ALA A 11 -29.21 -29.47 -52.08
N LEU A 12 -29.98 -28.84 -51.22
CA LEU A 12 -29.76 -27.46 -50.74
C LEU A 12 -28.68 -27.47 -49.65
N THR A 13 -27.45 -27.15 -50.04
CA THR A 13 -26.33 -27.00 -49.07
C THR A 13 -26.44 -25.65 -48.38
N LEU A 14 -26.94 -25.64 -47.13
CA LEU A 14 -26.93 -24.44 -46.27
C LEU A 14 -25.48 -24.18 -45.80
N ILE A 15 -24.83 -23.19 -46.41
CA ILE A 15 -23.53 -22.69 -45.90
C ILE A 15 -23.83 -21.74 -44.75
N LEU A 16 -23.67 -22.23 -43.51
CA LEU A 16 -23.65 -21.40 -42.29
C LEU A 16 -22.33 -20.62 -42.25
N PHE A 17 -22.36 -19.34 -42.64
CA PHE A 17 -21.28 -18.41 -42.34
C PHE A 17 -21.29 -18.13 -40.85
N PHE A 18 -20.40 -18.77 -40.09
CA PHE A 18 -20.00 -18.31 -38.79
C PHE A 18 -19.28 -16.98 -38.97
N ILE A 19 -19.99 -15.88 -38.78
CA ILE A 19 -19.38 -14.57 -38.58
C ILE A 19 -18.79 -14.63 -37.17
N LEU A 20 -17.52 -14.98 -37.07
CA LEU A 20 -16.70 -14.69 -35.87
C LEU A 20 -16.61 -13.16 -35.82
N GLY A 21 -17.62 -12.54 -35.26
CA GLY A 21 -17.53 -11.15 -34.84
C GLY A 21 -16.45 -11.08 -33.78
N CYS A 22 -15.31 -10.45 -34.10
CA CYS A 22 -14.43 -9.90 -33.09
C CYS A 22 -15.31 -8.98 -32.24
N GLN A 23 -15.80 -9.48 -31.10
CA GLN A 23 -16.34 -8.59 -30.08
C GLN A 23 -15.17 -7.73 -29.64
N PRO A 24 -15.27 -6.39 -29.73
CA PRO A 24 -14.28 -5.55 -29.12
C PRO A 24 -14.22 -5.95 -27.66
N GLN A 25 -13.04 -6.36 -27.20
CA GLN A 25 -12.78 -6.55 -25.78
C GLN A 25 -13.26 -5.27 -25.08
N PRO A 26 -14.09 -5.36 -24.05
CA PRO A 26 -14.49 -4.17 -23.33
C PRO A 26 -13.21 -3.46 -22.93
N ASN A 27 -13.10 -2.22 -23.38
CA ASN A 27 -12.04 -1.32 -22.95
C ASN A 27 -12.30 -1.11 -21.45
N ASN A 28 -11.68 -1.95 -20.61
CA ASN A 28 -11.86 -1.92 -19.16
C ASN A 28 -11.11 -0.69 -18.63
N LYS A 29 -11.56 0.51 -19.05
CA LYS A 29 -11.13 1.74 -18.45
C LYS A 29 -11.65 1.73 -17.02
N LEU A 30 -10.74 1.85 -16.06
CA LEU A 30 -11.10 2.02 -14.67
C LEU A 30 -12.03 3.22 -14.54
N THR A 31 -13.24 2.98 -14.04
CA THR A 31 -14.24 4.02 -13.81
C THR A 31 -14.04 4.60 -12.42
N GLN A 32 -14.11 5.92 -12.31
CA GLN A 32 -14.17 6.57 -11.00
C GLN A 32 -15.35 6.05 -10.19
N GLY A 33 -15.16 5.92 -8.89
CA GLY A 33 -16.17 5.44 -7.97
C GLY A 33 -15.58 4.64 -6.82
N GLU A 34 -16.44 4.17 -5.98
CA GLU A 34 -16.08 3.31 -4.85
C GLU A 34 -16.98 2.08 -4.79
N GLY A 35 -16.50 1.04 -4.13
CA GLY A 35 -17.24 -0.20 -4.01
C GLY A 35 -16.55 -1.18 -3.09
N PHE A 36 -17.04 -2.41 -3.15
CA PHE A 36 -16.48 -3.53 -2.41
C PHE A 36 -16.15 -4.66 -3.36
N ILE A 37 -15.09 -5.39 -3.07
CA ILE A 37 -14.75 -6.64 -3.73
C ILE A 37 -14.69 -7.77 -2.72
N ASP A 38 -15.03 -8.97 -3.16
CA ASP A 38 -14.85 -10.18 -2.37
C ASP A 38 -13.38 -10.60 -2.40
N VAL A 39 -12.84 -10.85 -1.22
CA VAL A 39 -11.50 -11.41 -1.02
C VAL A 39 -11.60 -12.62 -0.08
N THR A 40 -10.52 -13.39 0.02
CA THR A 40 -10.49 -14.47 1.01
C THR A 40 -10.66 -13.88 2.41
N GLY A 41 -11.72 -14.29 3.10
CA GLY A 41 -12.04 -13.87 4.46
C GLY A 41 -13.01 -12.69 4.60
N GLY A 42 -13.47 -12.07 3.50
CA GLY A 42 -14.45 -10.99 3.60
C GLY A 42 -14.51 -10.08 2.38
N LYS A 43 -14.93 -8.84 2.60
CA LYS A 43 -15.00 -7.80 1.57
C LYS A 43 -14.05 -6.66 1.90
N VAL A 44 -13.34 -6.18 0.89
CA VAL A 44 -12.53 -4.97 1.02
C VAL A 44 -13.15 -3.82 0.24
N TRP A 45 -13.13 -2.65 0.86
CA TRP A 45 -13.54 -1.41 0.23
C TRP A 45 -12.41 -0.87 -0.64
N TYR A 46 -12.77 -0.34 -1.81
CA TYR A 46 -11.85 0.39 -2.67
C TYR A 46 -12.50 1.67 -3.21
N LYS A 47 -11.65 2.59 -3.67
CA LYS A 47 -12.05 3.82 -4.36
C LYS A 47 -11.07 4.12 -5.48
N VAL A 48 -11.61 4.42 -6.65
CA VAL A 48 -10.85 4.92 -7.80
C VAL A 48 -11.15 6.40 -7.97
N VAL A 49 -10.12 7.23 -8.00
CA VAL A 49 -10.21 8.66 -8.30
C VAL A 49 -9.32 8.99 -9.49
N GLY A 50 -9.60 10.11 -10.13
CA GLY A 50 -8.81 10.55 -11.27
C GLY A 50 -9.26 9.94 -12.60
N GLU A 51 -8.80 10.57 -13.68
CA GLU A 51 -9.11 10.21 -15.06
C GLU A 51 -7.84 10.26 -15.89
N GLY A 52 -7.79 9.52 -16.96
CA GLY A 52 -6.66 9.49 -17.86
C GLY A 52 -6.35 8.09 -18.35
N ASP A 53 -5.41 8.00 -19.26
CA ASP A 53 -5.01 6.74 -19.89
C ASP A 53 -3.62 6.28 -19.45
N ASN A 54 -2.94 7.07 -18.61
CA ASN A 54 -1.66 6.70 -18.01
C ASN A 54 -1.81 5.53 -17.03
N THR A 55 -0.70 4.86 -16.76
CA THR A 55 -0.65 3.70 -15.88
C THR A 55 -1.26 4.00 -14.50
N PRO A 56 -2.24 3.21 -14.03
CA PRO A 56 -2.86 3.40 -12.71
C PRO A 56 -1.87 3.33 -11.56
N LEU A 57 -2.12 4.08 -10.49
CA LEU A 57 -1.36 4.06 -9.24
C LEU A 57 -2.18 3.36 -8.14
N LEU A 58 -1.70 2.24 -7.64
CA LEU A 58 -2.30 1.51 -6.51
C LEU A 58 -1.59 1.87 -5.21
N LEU A 59 -2.35 2.28 -4.19
CA LEU A 59 -1.85 2.72 -2.90
C LEU A 59 -2.06 1.65 -1.83
N LEU A 60 -0.97 1.17 -1.23
CA LEU A 60 -0.95 0.27 -0.07
C LEU A 60 -0.70 1.10 1.19
N HIS A 61 -1.72 1.19 2.06
CA HIS A 61 -1.61 1.94 3.31
C HIS A 61 -0.77 1.22 4.37
N GLY A 62 -0.34 1.97 5.37
CA GLY A 62 0.44 1.52 6.52
C GLY A 62 -0.38 0.83 7.61
N GLY A 63 0.25 0.62 8.73
CA GLY A 63 -0.23 -0.09 9.91
C GLY A 63 0.67 -1.28 10.22
N PRO A 64 0.22 -2.55 10.06
CA PRO A 64 -1.08 -3.04 9.53
C PRO A 64 -2.28 -2.66 10.39
N GLY A 65 -3.49 -2.73 9.80
CA GLY A 65 -4.73 -2.45 10.54
C GLY A 65 -5.15 -0.97 10.61
N PHE A 66 -4.37 -0.04 10.05
CA PHE A 66 -4.81 1.35 9.85
C PHE A 66 -5.69 1.46 8.58
N THR A 67 -5.97 2.68 8.11
CA THR A 67 -6.86 2.90 6.98
C THR A 67 -6.18 3.75 5.92
N SER A 68 -6.77 3.81 4.71
CA SER A 68 -6.25 4.66 3.63
C SER A 68 -6.64 6.14 3.73
N TYR A 69 -7.35 6.59 4.78
CA TYR A 69 -7.79 7.99 4.87
C TYR A 69 -6.63 9.00 4.84
N TYR A 70 -5.52 8.72 5.54
CA TYR A 70 -4.37 9.64 5.55
C TYR A 70 -3.68 9.77 4.18
N LEU A 71 -3.93 8.83 3.25
CA LEU A 71 -3.45 8.90 1.87
C LEU A 71 -4.31 9.80 0.97
N ASN A 72 -5.47 10.30 1.44
CA ASN A 72 -6.38 11.12 0.64
C ASN A 72 -5.72 12.31 -0.09
N PRO A 73 -4.71 13.02 0.46
CA PRO A 73 -4.02 14.07 -0.27
C PRO A 73 -3.37 13.61 -1.59
N MET A 74 -3.07 12.30 -1.73
CA MET A 74 -2.53 11.72 -2.96
C MET A 74 -3.57 11.60 -4.09
N ALA A 75 -4.84 11.87 -3.83
CA ALA A 75 -5.86 11.98 -4.88
C ALA A 75 -5.51 13.04 -5.94
N ASP A 76 -4.71 14.04 -5.59
CA ASP A 76 -4.20 15.06 -6.51
C ASP A 76 -3.29 14.51 -7.62
N LEU A 77 -2.74 13.30 -7.46
CA LEU A 77 -2.01 12.57 -8.49
C LEU A 77 -2.93 12.00 -9.58
N GLY A 78 -4.25 12.06 -9.38
CA GLY A 78 -5.26 11.56 -10.31
C GLY A 78 -5.59 12.50 -11.49
N LYS A 79 -4.74 13.48 -11.80
CA LYS A 79 -4.98 14.43 -12.90
C LYS A 79 -4.88 13.81 -14.29
N ASP A 80 -4.08 12.76 -14.43
CA ASP A 80 -3.76 12.11 -15.72
C ASP A 80 -3.84 10.58 -15.67
N ARG A 81 -4.17 10.02 -14.52
CA ARG A 81 -4.24 8.58 -14.25
C ARG A 81 -5.24 8.21 -13.18
N PRO A 82 -5.76 6.98 -13.18
CA PRO A 82 -6.48 6.45 -12.02
C PRO A 82 -5.56 6.27 -10.82
N VAL A 83 -5.99 6.74 -9.65
CA VAL A 83 -5.38 6.47 -8.33
C VAL A 83 -6.34 5.60 -7.54
N ILE A 84 -5.86 4.46 -7.05
CA ILE A 84 -6.67 3.44 -6.41
C ILE A 84 -6.32 3.38 -4.93
N PHE A 85 -7.29 3.70 -4.11
CA PHE A 85 -7.27 3.53 -2.66
C PHE A 85 -8.02 2.27 -2.29
N PHE A 86 -7.59 1.57 -1.26
CA PHE A 86 -8.40 0.53 -0.63
C PHE A 86 -8.03 0.42 0.85
N ASP A 87 -8.99 -0.02 1.65
CA ASP A 87 -8.74 -0.41 3.02
C ASP A 87 -8.51 -1.92 3.05
N GLN A 88 -7.38 -2.36 3.59
CA GLN A 88 -7.07 -3.79 3.70
C GLN A 88 -8.08 -4.48 4.61
N LEU A 89 -8.27 -5.80 4.43
CA LEU A 89 -9.17 -6.58 5.27
C LEU A 89 -8.79 -6.43 6.75
N GLY A 90 -9.78 -6.30 7.59
CA GLY A 90 -9.59 -6.11 9.02
C GLY A 90 -9.64 -4.67 9.49
N CYS A 91 -9.70 -3.65 8.60
CA CYS A 91 -9.70 -2.24 9.02
C CYS A 91 -10.61 -1.35 8.19
N GLY A 92 -10.81 -0.12 8.67
CA GLY A 92 -11.50 0.96 7.97
C GLY A 92 -12.91 0.61 7.54
N ARG A 93 -13.17 0.77 6.24
CA ARG A 93 -14.46 0.52 5.57
C ARG A 93 -14.61 -0.93 5.11
N SER A 94 -13.53 -1.72 5.13
CA SER A 94 -13.54 -3.15 4.84
C SER A 94 -14.13 -3.95 5.99
N ASP A 95 -14.45 -5.23 5.76
CA ASP A 95 -14.87 -6.12 6.83
C ASP A 95 -13.79 -6.14 7.92
N ARG A 96 -14.18 -5.88 9.16
CA ARG A 96 -13.26 -5.66 10.29
C ARG A 96 -13.01 -6.91 11.12
N ASP A 97 -13.90 -7.89 11.05
CA ASP A 97 -13.74 -9.19 11.72
C ASP A 97 -12.88 -10.08 10.82
N ILE A 98 -11.64 -10.29 11.24
CA ILE A 98 -10.64 -11.06 10.47
C ILE A 98 -10.06 -12.17 11.34
N ASP A 99 -10.00 -13.37 10.77
CA ASP A 99 -9.34 -14.50 11.40
C ASP A 99 -7.81 -14.28 11.44
N THR A 100 -7.18 -14.60 12.58
CA THR A 100 -5.73 -14.45 12.75
C THR A 100 -4.90 -15.24 11.74
N THR A 101 -5.44 -16.33 11.17
CA THR A 101 -4.78 -17.09 10.09
C THR A 101 -4.62 -16.29 8.80
N LEU A 102 -5.38 -15.20 8.65
CA LEU A 102 -5.29 -14.26 7.53
C LEU A 102 -4.45 -13.02 7.85
N MET A 103 -3.99 -12.86 9.10
CA MET A 103 -3.11 -11.77 9.50
C MET A 103 -1.64 -12.12 9.20
N THR A 104 -1.35 -12.43 7.94
CA THR A 104 -0.01 -12.78 7.44
C THR A 104 0.32 -11.98 6.19
N VAL A 105 1.61 -11.77 5.93
CA VAL A 105 2.07 -11.05 4.72
C VAL A 105 1.52 -11.71 3.45
N GLU A 106 1.58 -13.03 3.39
CA GLU A 106 1.12 -13.83 2.24
C GLU A 106 -0.38 -13.65 1.98
N ALA A 107 -1.21 -13.65 3.02
CA ALA A 107 -2.64 -13.44 2.88
C ALA A 107 -2.97 -12.04 2.36
N TYR A 108 -2.26 -11.01 2.82
CA TYR A 108 -2.42 -9.66 2.31
C TYR A 108 -1.87 -9.50 0.89
N VAL A 109 -0.81 -10.20 0.49
CA VAL A 109 -0.34 -10.26 -0.90
C VAL A 109 -1.43 -10.82 -1.82
N GLU A 110 -2.06 -11.94 -1.44
CA GLU A 110 -3.18 -12.52 -2.21
C GLU A 110 -4.39 -11.59 -2.27
N GLN A 111 -4.63 -10.79 -1.23
CA GLN A 111 -5.69 -9.78 -1.23
C GLN A 111 -5.44 -8.69 -2.28
N VAL A 112 -4.19 -8.20 -2.40
CA VAL A 112 -3.80 -7.25 -3.45
C VAL A 112 -3.99 -7.87 -4.84
N GLU A 113 -3.64 -9.14 -5.01
CA GLU A 113 -3.81 -9.83 -6.29
C GLU A 113 -5.30 -10.02 -6.65
N GLN A 114 -6.16 -10.30 -5.67
CA GLN A 114 -7.61 -10.39 -5.88
C GLN A 114 -8.19 -9.03 -6.26
N LEU A 115 -7.75 -7.93 -5.61
CA LEU A 115 -8.10 -6.56 -5.97
C LEU A 115 -7.69 -6.26 -7.41
N ARG A 116 -6.42 -6.52 -7.77
CA ARG A 116 -5.89 -6.33 -9.11
C ARG A 116 -6.74 -7.03 -10.18
N LYS A 117 -7.03 -8.32 -9.97
CA LYS A 117 -7.83 -9.14 -10.89
C LYS A 117 -9.25 -8.60 -11.06
N THR A 118 -9.90 -8.25 -9.96
CA THR A 118 -11.29 -7.75 -9.98
C THR A 118 -11.39 -6.40 -10.68
N LEU A 119 -10.42 -5.52 -10.49
CA LEU A 119 -10.36 -4.23 -11.17
C LEU A 119 -9.81 -4.33 -12.61
N GLY A 120 -9.34 -5.50 -13.05
CA GLY A 120 -8.80 -5.72 -14.39
C GLY A 120 -7.48 -5.00 -14.66
N LEU A 121 -6.69 -4.74 -13.61
CA LEU A 121 -5.39 -4.08 -13.72
C LEU A 121 -4.39 -5.03 -14.38
N LYS A 122 -3.99 -4.74 -15.61
CA LYS A 122 -2.94 -5.51 -16.31
C LYS A 122 -1.58 -5.15 -15.76
N GLU A 123 -1.29 -3.86 -15.72
CA GLU A 123 -0.07 -3.25 -15.21
C GLU A 123 -0.43 -2.02 -14.39
N PHE A 124 0.36 -1.71 -13.36
CA PHE A 124 0.15 -0.55 -12.50
C PHE A 124 1.45 -0.12 -11.81
N TYR A 125 1.47 1.10 -11.31
CA TYR A 125 2.48 1.58 -10.38
C TYR A 125 2.04 1.23 -8.96
N LEU A 126 2.98 0.73 -8.16
CA LEU A 126 2.71 0.30 -6.80
C LEU A 126 3.35 1.24 -5.79
N TYR A 127 2.52 1.92 -5.02
CA TYR A 127 2.94 2.74 -3.90
C TYR A 127 2.67 1.98 -2.60
N GLY A 128 3.67 1.86 -1.75
CA GLY A 128 3.53 1.36 -0.39
C GLY A 128 4.01 2.40 0.62
N HIS A 129 3.29 2.57 1.72
CA HIS A 129 3.67 3.41 2.84
C HIS A 129 3.82 2.57 4.10
N SER A 130 4.95 2.70 4.83
CA SER A 130 5.19 2.00 6.09
C SER A 130 5.02 0.47 5.93
N TRP A 131 4.15 -0.20 6.67
CA TRP A 131 3.73 -1.59 6.44
C TRP A 131 3.37 -1.86 4.97
N GLY A 132 2.75 -0.91 4.28
CA GLY A 132 2.46 -1.03 2.84
C GLY A 132 3.70 -1.25 1.99
N THR A 133 4.91 -0.90 2.46
CA THR A 133 6.17 -1.22 1.77
C THR A 133 6.58 -2.67 1.94
N MET A 134 6.33 -3.27 3.10
CA MET A 134 6.51 -4.72 3.33
C MET A 134 5.58 -5.49 2.40
N LEU A 135 4.29 -5.13 2.37
CA LEU A 135 3.31 -5.72 1.48
C LEU A 135 3.68 -5.52 0.01
N GLY A 136 4.17 -4.33 -0.35
CA GLY A 136 4.54 -3.98 -1.72
C GLY A 136 5.71 -4.80 -2.27
N ILE A 137 6.77 -4.99 -1.48
CA ILE A 137 7.91 -5.80 -1.93
C ILE A 137 7.53 -7.28 -2.04
N ASP A 138 6.79 -7.84 -1.09
CA ASP A 138 6.38 -9.25 -1.16
C ASP A 138 5.36 -9.49 -2.29
N TYR A 139 4.50 -8.50 -2.59
CA TYR A 139 3.66 -8.54 -3.77
C TYR A 139 4.50 -8.54 -5.07
N TYR A 140 5.46 -7.64 -5.19
CA TYR A 140 6.33 -7.58 -6.36
C TYR A 140 7.11 -8.89 -6.57
N LEU A 141 7.65 -9.47 -5.51
CA LEU A 141 8.37 -10.74 -5.58
C LEU A 141 7.47 -11.91 -6.03
N SER A 142 6.19 -11.86 -5.70
CA SER A 142 5.20 -12.88 -6.07
C SER A 142 4.58 -12.67 -7.46
N TYR A 143 4.38 -11.41 -7.87
CA TYR A 143 3.67 -11.00 -9.10
C TYR A 143 4.40 -9.89 -9.87
N PRO A 144 5.69 -10.06 -10.25
CA PRO A 144 6.52 -9.00 -10.82
C PRO A 144 5.99 -8.45 -12.15
N ASP A 145 5.32 -9.29 -12.96
CA ASP A 145 4.90 -8.96 -14.32
C ASP A 145 3.82 -7.86 -14.38
N HIS A 146 3.21 -7.53 -13.24
CA HIS A 146 2.13 -6.54 -13.17
C HIS A 146 2.58 -5.18 -12.65
N VAL A 147 3.77 -5.10 -12.06
CA VAL A 147 4.28 -3.86 -11.45
C VAL A 147 5.27 -3.18 -12.39
N LYS A 148 4.94 -1.97 -12.86
CA LYS A 148 5.79 -1.18 -13.76
C LYS A 148 6.79 -0.29 -13.03
N ALA A 149 6.47 0.13 -11.83
CA ALA A 149 7.38 0.86 -10.94
C ALA A 149 6.91 0.73 -9.49
N MET A 150 7.85 0.94 -8.57
CA MET A 150 7.59 0.91 -7.13
C MET A 150 7.92 2.25 -6.49
N ILE A 151 7.10 2.64 -5.51
CA ILE A 151 7.34 3.78 -4.64
C ILE A 151 7.28 3.28 -3.21
N PHE A 152 8.42 3.32 -2.52
CA PHE A 152 8.54 2.99 -1.11
C PHE A 152 8.55 4.28 -0.30
N ALA A 153 7.44 4.60 0.34
CA ALA A 153 7.31 5.78 1.19
C ALA A 153 7.45 5.38 2.66
N SER A 154 8.37 6.04 3.36
CA SER A 154 8.66 5.79 4.78
C SER A 154 8.83 4.29 5.08
N PRO A 155 9.80 3.60 4.41
CA PRO A 155 9.80 2.15 4.28
C PRO A 155 10.19 1.40 5.55
N ALA A 156 9.44 0.33 5.85
CA ALA A 156 9.67 -0.58 6.97
C ALA A 156 10.22 -1.96 6.50
N LEU A 157 11.25 -1.98 5.64
CA LEU A 157 11.76 -3.18 4.94
C LEU A 157 12.68 -4.07 5.79
N SER A 158 12.97 -3.67 7.04
CA SER A 158 13.80 -4.39 7.99
C SER A 158 13.40 -3.97 9.41
N VAL A 159 12.78 -4.86 10.16
CA VAL A 159 12.35 -4.57 11.55
C VAL A 159 13.54 -4.44 12.48
N SER A 160 14.62 -5.15 12.23
CA SER A 160 15.86 -4.97 13.02
C SER A 160 16.49 -3.57 12.87
N LYS A 161 16.37 -2.94 11.67
CA LYS A 161 16.81 -1.56 11.46
C LYS A 161 15.80 -0.57 12.03
N TRP A 162 14.50 -0.82 11.84
CA TRP A 162 13.44 -0.02 12.43
C TRP A 162 13.59 0.12 13.95
N SER A 163 13.83 -0.99 14.65
CA SER A 163 14.04 -0.97 16.10
C SER A 163 15.27 -0.15 16.51
N LYS A 164 16.37 -0.23 15.73
CA LYS A 164 17.58 0.60 15.99
C LYS A 164 17.31 2.09 15.74
N ASP A 165 16.53 2.42 14.72
CA ASP A 165 16.13 3.79 14.44
C ASP A 165 15.22 4.31 15.56
N ALA A 166 14.26 3.50 16.01
CA ALA A 166 13.40 3.83 17.14
C ALA A 166 14.21 4.11 18.42
N ASP A 167 15.18 3.25 18.77
CA ASP A 167 16.08 3.47 19.92
C ASP A 167 16.85 4.79 19.80
N ALA A 168 17.37 5.10 18.59
CA ALA A 168 18.08 6.35 18.35
C ALA A 168 17.16 7.58 18.51
N LEU A 169 15.92 7.50 18.02
CA LEU A 169 14.94 8.58 18.13
C LEU A 169 14.44 8.74 19.56
N ILE A 170 14.17 7.64 20.28
CA ILE A 170 13.79 7.67 21.71
C ILE A 170 14.88 8.37 22.52
N SER A 171 16.15 8.14 22.23
CA SER A 171 17.28 8.79 22.94
C SER A 171 17.31 10.31 22.84
N THR A 172 16.57 10.90 21.89
CA THR A 172 16.43 12.35 21.70
C THR A 172 15.22 12.95 22.43
N LEU A 173 14.36 12.11 23.01
CA LEU A 173 13.18 12.54 23.77
C LEU A 173 13.59 13.05 25.16
N PRO A 174 12.73 13.80 25.88
CA PRO A 174 12.96 14.14 27.28
C PRO A 174 13.20 12.90 28.15
N ASP A 175 14.08 12.99 29.13
CA ASP A 175 14.47 11.86 30.02
C ASP A 175 13.26 11.17 30.66
N SER A 176 12.24 11.95 31.07
CA SER A 176 10.99 11.39 31.60
C SER A 176 10.28 10.48 30.64
N ILE A 177 10.18 10.88 29.36
CA ILE A 177 9.55 10.10 28.30
C ILE A 177 10.35 8.83 27.99
N GLN A 178 11.68 8.93 27.93
CA GLN A 178 12.55 7.77 27.78
C GLN A 178 12.35 6.77 28.94
N THR A 179 12.23 7.26 30.18
CA THR A 179 11.99 6.45 31.38
C THR A 179 10.63 5.77 31.32
N ASP A 180 9.57 6.48 30.90
CA ASP A 180 8.22 5.94 30.79
C ASP A 180 8.16 4.81 29.74
N ILE A 181 8.77 5.01 28.56
CA ILE A 181 8.88 3.98 27.51
C ILE A 181 9.62 2.76 28.05
N LYS A 182 10.81 2.96 28.60
CA LYS A 182 11.64 1.87 29.11
C LYS A 182 10.91 1.07 30.21
N THR A 183 10.30 1.76 31.16
CA THR A 183 9.57 1.12 32.26
C THR A 183 8.39 0.30 31.76
N SER A 184 7.66 0.82 30.80
CA SER A 184 6.50 0.13 30.21
C SER A 184 6.93 -1.12 29.44
N VAL A 185 8.01 -1.05 28.66
CA VAL A 185 8.56 -2.18 27.91
C VAL A 185 9.08 -3.26 28.86
N GLU A 186 9.86 -2.90 29.90
CA GLU A 186 10.41 -3.84 30.89
C GLU A 186 9.31 -4.57 31.68
N ASN A 187 8.20 -3.88 31.96
CA ASN A 187 7.08 -4.44 32.73
C ASN A 187 5.95 -4.99 31.87
N ASN A 188 6.06 -4.88 30.55
CA ASN A 188 4.98 -5.25 29.59
C ASN A 188 3.64 -4.55 29.92
N THR A 189 3.69 -3.23 30.22
CA THR A 189 2.55 -2.41 30.65
C THR A 189 2.30 -1.29 29.62
N PHE A 190 1.56 -1.58 28.56
CA PHE A 190 1.34 -0.69 27.43
C PHE A 190 0.02 0.09 27.45
N ASP A 191 -0.81 -0.12 28.49
CA ASP A 191 -2.11 0.51 28.72
C ASP A 191 -2.08 1.58 29.81
N THR A 192 -0.90 2.12 30.12
CA THR A 192 -0.71 3.14 31.18
C THR A 192 -0.78 4.55 30.58
N PRO A 193 -1.32 5.55 31.32
CA PRO A 193 -1.34 6.95 30.87
C PRO A 193 0.05 7.52 30.55
N SER A 194 1.10 7.06 31.24
CA SER A 194 2.48 7.48 30.96
C SER A 194 2.97 6.96 29.59
N TYR A 195 2.64 5.72 29.24
CA TYR A 195 3.00 5.16 27.94
C TYR A 195 2.20 5.81 26.81
N GLU A 196 0.90 6.02 26.98
CA GLU A 196 0.06 6.77 26.02
C GLU A 196 0.58 8.18 25.78
N HIS A 197 1.02 8.87 26.86
CA HIS A 197 1.66 10.18 26.74
C HIS A 197 2.98 10.09 25.94
N ALA A 198 3.80 9.08 26.21
CA ALA A 198 5.06 8.87 25.51
C ALA A 198 4.84 8.58 24.01
N ILE A 199 3.85 7.76 23.66
CA ILE A 199 3.40 7.55 22.26
C ILE A 199 3.03 8.89 21.63
N THR A 200 2.22 9.70 22.29
CA THR A 200 1.81 11.02 21.77
C THR A 200 3.00 11.91 21.48
N VAL A 201 3.98 11.99 22.40
CA VAL A 201 5.19 12.82 22.22
C VAL A 201 6.04 12.31 21.06
N PHE A 202 6.18 10.98 20.91
CA PHE A 202 6.92 10.37 19.81
C PHE A 202 6.22 10.65 18.46
N TYR A 203 4.91 10.42 18.39
CA TYR A 203 4.12 10.58 17.15
C TYR A 203 4.13 12.03 16.65
N GLN A 204 4.02 13.03 17.54
CA GLN A 204 4.10 14.42 17.19
C GLN A 204 5.49 14.87 16.68
N ARG A 205 6.52 14.06 16.90
CA ARG A 205 7.88 14.36 16.44
C ARG A 205 8.24 13.60 15.15
N TYR A 206 7.86 12.31 15.09
CA TYR A 206 8.43 11.39 14.13
C TYR A 206 7.39 10.70 13.23
N VAL A 207 6.07 10.81 13.56
CA VAL A 207 4.99 10.23 12.76
C VAL A 207 4.21 11.29 11.99
N ALA A 208 3.63 12.27 12.66
CA ALA A 208 2.84 13.35 12.03
C ALA A 208 3.03 14.66 12.81
N ARG A 209 3.84 15.54 12.28
CA ARG A 209 4.31 16.78 12.95
C ARG A 209 3.33 17.93 12.86
N LYS A 210 2.58 18.03 11.75
CA LYS A 210 1.68 19.12 11.49
C LYS A 210 0.44 19.03 12.39
N LEU A 211 0.34 19.95 13.34
CA LEU A 211 -0.76 20.03 14.30
C LEU A 211 -1.65 21.25 14.04
N PRO A 212 -2.97 21.17 14.37
CA PRO A 212 -3.69 19.96 14.79
C PRO A 212 -3.79 18.96 13.65
N TRP A 213 -3.93 17.68 13.96
CA TRP A 213 -4.21 16.68 12.95
C TRP A 213 -5.52 16.99 12.23
N ASP A 214 -5.58 16.71 10.94
CA ASP A 214 -6.76 16.98 10.11
C ASP A 214 -7.77 15.81 10.15
N ALA A 215 -8.92 16.01 9.51
CA ALA A 215 -10.00 15.01 9.47
C ALA A 215 -9.55 13.68 8.83
N ASN A 216 -8.53 13.67 7.96
CA ASN A 216 -8.00 12.42 7.39
C ASN A 216 -7.24 11.62 8.47
N MET A 217 -6.41 12.30 9.27
CA MET A 217 -5.69 11.67 10.37
C MET A 217 -6.66 11.18 11.45
N ASP A 218 -7.64 12.00 11.85
CA ASP A 218 -8.67 11.61 12.82
C ASP A 218 -9.46 10.38 12.34
N SER A 219 -9.84 10.36 11.06
CA SER A 219 -10.54 9.23 10.44
C SER A 219 -9.66 7.98 10.37
N THR A 220 -8.36 8.15 10.16
CA THR A 220 -7.39 7.06 10.13
C THR A 220 -7.31 6.36 11.47
N PHE A 221 -7.15 7.11 12.56
CA PHE A 221 -7.13 6.55 13.91
C PHE A 221 -8.48 5.96 14.33
N ALA A 222 -9.59 6.64 14.03
CA ALA A 222 -10.94 6.12 14.34
C ALA A 222 -11.27 4.83 13.57
N GLY A 223 -10.75 4.68 12.36
CA GLY A 223 -10.94 3.50 11.51
C GLY A 223 -9.94 2.37 11.78
N ALA A 224 -8.90 2.59 12.58
CA ALA A 224 -7.89 1.58 12.87
C ALA A 224 -8.46 0.37 13.62
N ASN A 225 -7.90 -0.80 13.37
CA ASN A 225 -8.15 -2.02 14.12
C ASN A 225 -6.90 -2.38 14.93
N LEU A 226 -6.89 -1.98 16.18
CA LEU A 226 -5.77 -2.20 17.09
C LEU A 226 -5.52 -3.70 17.37
N ASN A 227 -6.53 -4.58 17.19
CA ASN A 227 -6.31 -6.02 17.31
C ASN A 227 -5.38 -6.52 16.20
N VAL A 228 -5.59 -6.07 14.96
CA VAL A 228 -4.70 -6.39 13.82
C VAL A 228 -3.32 -5.78 14.05
N TYR A 229 -3.28 -4.49 14.43
CA TYR A 229 -2.04 -3.78 14.66
C TYR A 229 -1.18 -4.45 15.74
N ASN A 230 -1.75 -4.69 16.92
CA ASN A 230 -1.04 -5.31 18.04
C ASN A 230 -0.62 -6.76 17.74
N TYR A 231 -1.43 -7.52 17.01
CA TYR A 231 -1.10 -8.90 16.64
C TYR A 231 0.07 -8.98 15.66
N MET A 232 0.07 -8.12 14.66
CA MET A 232 1.09 -8.18 13.59
C MET A 232 2.32 -7.33 13.93
N TRP A 233 2.15 -6.12 14.47
CA TRP A 233 3.24 -5.19 14.76
C TRP A 233 3.58 -5.13 16.24
N GLY A 234 2.71 -4.55 17.06
CA GLY A 234 2.92 -4.37 18.48
C GLY A 234 2.17 -3.17 19.05
N PRO A 235 2.46 -2.78 20.30
CA PRO A 235 1.69 -1.75 21.00
C PRO A 235 1.95 -0.31 20.54
N SER A 236 3.04 -0.06 19.78
CA SER A 236 3.38 1.26 19.23
C SER A 236 4.35 1.14 18.07
N GLU A 237 4.56 2.24 17.30
CA GLU A 237 5.51 2.28 16.20
C GLU A 237 6.94 1.89 16.61
N PHE A 238 7.34 2.23 17.81
CA PHE A 238 8.68 1.94 18.34
C PHE A 238 8.78 0.63 19.14
N THR A 239 7.71 -0.19 19.21
CA THR A 239 7.72 -1.46 19.97
C THR A 239 7.16 -2.59 19.12
N ALA A 240 8.00 -3.14 18.24
CA ALA A 240 7.64 -4.23 17.34
C ALA A 240 7.76 -5.58 18.03
N THR A 241 6.66 -6.12 18.54
CA THR A 241 6.59 -7.41 19.26
C THR A 241 5.63 -8.43 18.62
N GLY A 242 4.93 -8.03 17.57
CA GLY A 242 3.97 -8.88 16.86
C GLY A 242 4.63 -9.88 15.91
N THR A 243 3.81 -10.51 15.06
CA THR A 243 4.27 -11.56 14.13
C THR A 243 5.30 -11.05 13.11
N LEU A 244 5.37 -9.73 12.87
CA LEU A 244 6.33 -9.09 11.97
C LEU A 244 7.69 -8.80 12.62
N MET A 245 7.89 -9.08 13.92
CA MET A 245 9.11 -8.72 14.64
C MET A 245 10.43 -9.19 14.01
N ASN A 246 10.38 -10.24 13.19
CA ASN A 246 11.54 -10.81 12.49
C ASN A 246 11.49 -10.57 10.97
N TYR A 247 10.65 -9.63 10.50
CA TYR A 247 10.54 -9.35 9.08
C TYR A 247 11.79 -8.63 8.55
N GLU A 248 12.41 -9.22 7.52
CA GLU A 248 13.62 -8.71 6.86
C GLU A 248 13.51 -8.92 5.35
N ARG A 249 13.68 -7.85 4.57
CA ARG A 249 13.66 -7.89 3.09
C ARG A 249 14.77 -7.06 2.46
N ALA A 250 15.70 -6.53 3.25
CA ALA A 250 16.84 -5.77 2.69
C ALA A 250 17.68 -6.59 1.69
N ASP A 251 17.80 -7.90 1.91
CA ASP A 251 18.49 -8.83 1.02
C ASP A 251 17.77 -9.08 -0.31
N LYS A 252 16.48 -8.72 -0.42
CA LYS A 252 15.63 -8.85 -1.61
C LYS A 252 15.63 -7.62 -2.51
N LEU A 253 16.07 -6.49 -2.01
CA LEU A 253 16.10 -5.23 -2.77
C LEU A 253 16.88 -5.30 -4.08
N PRO A 254 18.01 -6.03 -4.19
CA PRO A 254 18.71 -6.22 -5.46
C PRO A 254 17.90 -7.01 -6.52
N GLU A 255 16.82 -7.70 -6.12
CA GLU A 255 15.96 -8.46 -7.04
C GLU A 255 14.94 -7.56 -7.76
N ILE A 256 14.72 -6.31 -7.30
CA ILE A 256 13.83 -5.34 -7.94
C ILE A 256 14.45 -4.89 -9.27
N LYS A 257 13.68 -5.03 -10.36
CA LYS A 257 14.13 -4.72 -11.74
C LYS A 257 13.35 -3.57 -12.37
N VAL A 258 12.35 -3.04 -11.68
CA VAL A 258 11.53 -1.91 -12.15
C VAL A 258 12.04 -0.60 -11.57
N PRO A 259 11.78 0.55 -12.24
CA PRO A 259 12.08 1.85 -11.67
C PRO A 259 11.53 1.98 -10.26
N THR A 260 12.34 2.48 -9.34
CA THR A 260 11.97 2.55 -7.92
C THR A 260 12.32 3.91 -7.33
N LEU A 261 11.37 4.49 -6.60
CA LEU A 261 11.55 5.71 -5.82
C LEU A 261 11.40 5.40 -4.33
N TYR A 262 12.35 5.88 -3.54
CA TYR A 262 12.27 5.95 -2.08
C TYR A 262 11.89 7.36 -1.64
N VAL A 263 10.93 7.48 -0.72
CA VAL A 263 10.50 8.76 -0.15
C VAL A 263 10.47 8.63 1.37
N CYS A 264 10.96 9.61 2.10
CA CYS A 264 10.79 9.72 3.55
C CYS A 264 10.72 11.19 3.97
N GLY A 265 10.27 11.46 5.17
CA GLY A 265 10.32 12.77 5.77
C GLY A 265 11.69 13.08 6.36
N GLU A 266 12.01 14.38 6.52
CA GLU A 266 13.23 14.85 7.19
C GLU A 266 13.32 14.35 8.64
N TYR A 267 12.17 14.22 9.30
CA TYR A 267 12.03 13.81 10.70
C TYR A 267 11.36 12.45 10.86
N ASP A 268 11.42 11.62 9.83
CA ASP A 268 10.74 10.33 9.76
C ASP A 268 11.30 9.32 10.78
N GLU A 269 10.43 8.51 11.35
CA GLU A 269 10.85 7.34 12.14
C GLU A 269 11.53 6.27 11.28
N ALA A 270 11.17 6.15 9.98
CA ALA A 270 11.97 5.50 8.97
C ALA A 270 13.12 6.44 8.55
N ARG A 271 14.15 6.56 9.37
CA ARG A 271 15.19 7.59 9.27
C ARG A 271 15.80 7.69 7.87
N PRO A 272 16.05 8.92 7.37
CA PRO A 272 16.64 9.13 6.04
C PRO A 272 17.90 8.28 5.78
N GLU A 273 18.74 8.06 6.79
CA GLU A 273 19.94 7.22 6.65
C GLU A 273 19.62 5.74 6.39
N THR A 274 18.58 5.22 7.02
CA THR A 274 18.09 3.86 6.79
C THR A 274 17.42 3.73 5.42
N VAL A 275 16.66 4.74 5.01
CA VAL A 275 16.07 4.80 3.66
C VAL A 275 17.14 4.88 2.59
N GLN A 276 18.19 5.68 2.79
CA GLN A 276 19.36 5.75 1.91
C GLN A 276 20.07 4.39 1.82
N TYR A 277 20.17 3.65 2.92
CA TYR A 277 20.71 2.30 2.90
C TYR A 277 19.88 1.38 2.00
N PHE A 278 18.53 1.37 2.13
CA PHE A 278 17.67 0.58 1.25
C PHE A 278 17.80 0.99 -0.22
N GLN A 279 17.84 2.30 -0.47
CA GLN A 279 18.05 2.85 -1.81
C GLN A 279 19.38 2.35 -2.41
N SER A 280 20.45 2.30 -1.64
CA SER A 280 21.76 1.83 -2.10
C SER A 280 21.78 0.36 -2.50
N LEU A 281 20.84 -0.46 -1.98
CA LEU A 281 20.69 -1.88 -2.32
C LEU A 281 19.80 -2.10 -3.56
N THR A 282 19.07 -1.08 -4.02
CA THR A 282 18.14 -1.19 -5.15
C THR A 282 18.75 -0.52 -6.37
N PRO A 283 19.25 -1.29 -7.36
CA PRO A 283 19.95 -0.73 -8.51
C PRO A 283 19.10 0.26 -9.31
N GLY A 284 19.63 1.45 -9.59
CA GLY A 284 18.98 2.46 -10.41
C GLY A 284 17.83 3.20 -9.73
N SER A 285 17.58 2.96 -8.44
CA SER A 285 16.54 3.65 -7.71
C SER A 285 16.90 5.11 -7.39
N LYS A 286 15.86 5.92 -7.19
CA LYS A 286 15.94 7.32 -6.74
C LYS A 286 15.52 7.44 -5.28
N MET A 287 15.90 8.53 -4.64
CA MET A 287 15.46 8.88 -3.28
C MET A 287 15.14 10.36 -3.19
N ALA A 288 14.11 10.68 -2.42
CA ALA A 288 13.77 12.05 -2.03
C ALA A 288 13.44 12.13 -0.53
N VAL A 289 13.86 13.22 0.09
CA VAL A 289 13.51 13.57 1.46
C VAL A 289 12.54 14.74 1.41
N ILE A 290 11.40 14.63 2.10
CA ILE A 290 10.37 15.66 2.18
C ILE A 290 10.66 16.55 3.36
N GLU A 291 10.86 17.85 3.08
CA GLU A 291 11.21 18.86 4.07
C GLU A 291 10.06 19.09 5.06
N ASP A 292 10.40 19.38 6.32
CA ASP A 292 9.46 19.64 7.40
C ASP A 292 8.41 18.53 7.64
N ALA A 293 8.66 17.32 7.15
CA ALA A 293 7.77 16.17 7.27
C ALA A 293 8.38 15.06 8.11
N ALA A 294 7.51 14.28 8.77
CA ALA A 294 7.85 13.04 9.42
C ALA A 294 7.31 11.84 8.60
N HIS A 295 6.92 10.77 9.26
CA HIS A 295 6.49 9.51 8.65
C HIS A 295 5.29 9.68 7.68
N VAL A 296 4.30 10.47 8.04
CA VAL A 296 3.12 10.73 7.19
C VAL A 296 3.36 11.97 6.31
N THR A 297 4.30 11.85 5.35
CA THR A 297 4.76 12.95 4.49
C THR A 297 3.62 13.62 3.72
N MET A 298 2.60 12.85 3.29
CA MET A 298 1.44 13.37 2.57
C MET A 298 0.48 14.19 3.45
N HIS A 299 0.59 14.10 4.77
CA HIS A 299 -0.10 14.97 5.72
C HIS A 299 0.74 16.20 6.06
N ASP A 300 2.02 16.01 6.38
CA ASP A 300 2.89 17.08 6.85
C ASP A 300 3.24 18.07 5.72
N ASN A 301 3.60 17.57 4.55
CA ASN A 301 3.95 18.39 3.37
C ASN A 301 3.37 17.78 2.07
N PRO A 302 2.03 17.84 1.88
CA PRO A 302 1.35 17.20 0.73
C PRO A 302 1.82 17.77 -0.62
N VAL A 303 2.20 19.04 -0.67
CA VAL A 303 2.62 19.71 -1.91
C VAL A 303 3.93 19.09 -2.41
N GLN A 304 4.95 19.04 -1.57
CA GLN A 304 6.25 18.48 -1.97
C GLN A 304 6.15 16.96 -2.17
N ASN A 305 5.41 16.25 -1.30
CA ASN A 305 5.17 14.82 -1.45
C ASN A 305 4.58 14.49 -2.83
N ASN A 306 3.50 15.16 -3.21
CA ASN A 306 2.82 14.88 -4.48
C ASN A 306 3.62 15.36 -5.69
N MET A 307 4.38 16.44 -5.56
CA MET A 307 5.30 16.91 -6.61
C MET A 307 6.39 15.87 -6.89
N VAL A 308 7.08 15.38 -5.87
CA VAL A 308 8.16 14.38 -6.02
C VAL A 308 7.65 13.10 -6.64
N ILE A 309 6.51 12.60 -6.18
CA ILE A 309 5.91 11.36 -6.71
C ILE A 309 5.40 11.60 -8.13
N GLY A 310 4.72 12.72 -8.38
CA GLY A 310 4.19 13.08 -9.70
C GLY A 310 5.27 13.21 -10.75
N ASP A 311 6.38 13.87 -10.42
CA ASP A 311 7.54 14.04 -11.32
C ASP A 311 8.16 12.67 -11.67
N PHE A 312 8.33 11.78 -10.67
CA PHE A 312 8.80 10.43 -10.92
C PHE A 312 7.87 9.65 -11.85
N LEU A 313 6.56 9.69 -11.60
CA LEU A 313 5.58 8.98 -12.43
C LEU A 313 5.51 9.54 -13.85
N LYS A 314 5.69 10.86 -14.02
CA LYS A 314 5.71 11.52 -15.32
C LYS A 314 6.92 11.09 -16.15
N GLU A 315 8.11 11.01 -15.55
CA GLU A 315 9.31 10.52 -16.25
C GLU A 315 9.16 9.10 -16.80
N LEU A 316 8.29 8.27 -16.22
CA LEU A 316 8.05 6.90 -16.65
C LEU A 316 7.08 6.79 -17.84
N GLU A 317 6.33 7.86 -18.12
CA GLU A 317 5.37 7.92 -19.24
C GLU A 317 5.96 8.61 -20.48
N GLU A 318 7.12 9.28 -20.36
CA GLU A 318 7.86 9.89 -21.46
C GLU A 318 8.73 8.86 -22.20
#